data_2d5461bcfcef9711ffc6d806c55759c2
#
_entry.id   2d5461bcfcef9711ffc6d806c55759c2
#
_cell.length_a   1.000
_cell.length_b   1.000
_cell.length_c   1.000
_cell.angle_alpha   90.00
_cell.angle_beta   90.00
_cell.angle_gamma   90.00
#
_symmetry.space_group_name_H-M   'P 1'
#
loop_
_entity.id
_entity.type
_entity.pdbx_description
1 polymer ?
#
loop_
_entity_poly.entity_id
_entity_poly.type
_entity_poly.pdbx_seq_one_letter_code
_entity_poly.pdbx_strand_id
1 'polypeptide(L)'
;GPLPDVLGVNRGRVAGRHVLVVGSGHSAANTLLSLVELARTAPGTRVTWAVRGASVTRAYGGGDADGLPARGMLGARLRSAVEAGEVELLTGATITRIARHDDGLTVTLTGERELHVHAIAGATGFRPDLDLLRELRLELDPALEAPRLLAPLIDPEHHSCGTVPAHGADTLAHPAEPGFFVVGAKSYGRAPTFLLATGYE
;
A
#
# COMPACT_ATOMS: atom_id res chain seq x y z
N GLY A 1 8.75 0.16 -6.80
CA GLY A 1 9.47 -1.09 -7.05
C GLY A 1 8.68 -2.27 -6.49
N PRO A 2 9.06 -3.52 -6.82
CA PRO A 2 8.42 -4.69 -6.25
C PRO A 2 8.54 -4.69 -4.72
N LEU A 3 7.64 -5.41 -4.04
CA LEU A 3 7.72 -5.63 -2.60
C LEU A 3 9.08 -6.22 -2.22
N PRO A 4 9.71 -5.78 -1.13
CA PRO A 4 10.98 -6.34 -0.70
C PRO A 4 10.78 -7.80 -0.28
N ASP A 5 11.57 -8.70 -0.86
CA ASP A 5 11.65 -10.10 -0.41
C ASP A 5 12.57 -10.19 0.82
N VAL A 6 11.99 -9.88 1.98
CA VAL A 6 12.74 -9.77 3.25
C VAL A 6 13.16 -11.13 3.82
N LEU A 7 12.54 -12.23 3.37
CA LEU A 7 12.92 -13.59 3.75
C LEU A 7 13.97 -14.19 2.80
N GLY A 8 14.04 -13.70 1.56
CA GLY A 8 14.96 -14.13 0.52
C GLY A 8 16.06 -13.11 0.23
N VAL A 9 16.08 -12.56 -0.98
CA VAL A 9 17.19 -11.73 -1.50
C VAL A 9 17.48 -10.46 -0.70
N ASN A 10 16.50 -9.91 0.01
CA ASN A 10 16.69 -8.73 0.84
C ASN A 10 16.98 -9.04 2.32
N ARG A 11 17.01 -10.33 2.71
CA ARG A 11 17.22 -10.77 4.10
C ARG A 11 18.45 -10.12 4.75
N GLY A 12 19.60 -10.15 4.08
CA GLY A 12 20.84 -9.59 4.61
C GLY A 12 20.82 -8.08 4.86
N ARG A 13 19.86 -7.36 4.31
CA ARG A 13 19.69 -5.91 4.51
C ARG A 13 18.85 -5.56 5.73
N VAL A 14 18.06 -6.51 6.25
CA VAL A 14 17.06 -6.26 7.29
C VAL A 14 17.18 -7.17 8.51
N ALA A 15 17.81 -8.34 8.40
CA ALA A 15 18.01 -9.27 9.50
C ALA A 15 18.88 -8.64 10.62
N GLY A 16 18.43 -8.74 11.87
CA GLY A 16 19.09 -8.15 13.03
C GLY A 16 19.05 -6.62 13.08
N ARG A 17 18.16 -5.98 12.31
CA ARG A 17 18.11 -4.53 12.13
C ARG A 17 16.74 -3.96 12.46
N HIS A 18 16.69 -2.66 12.73
CA HIS A 18 15.44 -1.93 12.88
C HIS A 18 14.91 -1.51 11.49
N VAL A 19 13.70 -1.95 11.16
CA VAL A 19 13.04 -1.68 9.88
C VAL A 19 11.76 -0.88 10.11
N LEU A 20 11.62 0.23 9.39
CA LEU A 20 10.40 1.03 9.34
C LEU A 20 9.59 0.63 8.10
N VAL A 21 8.35 0.19 8.29
CA VAL A 21 7.40 -0.03 7.20
C VAL A 21 6.41 1.14 7.15
N VAL A 22 6.24 1.72 5.97
CA VAL A 22 5.38 2.90 5.76
C VAL A 22 4.25 2.56 4.80
N GLY A 23 3.00 2.76 5.23
CA GLY A 23 1.80 2.50 4.44
C GLY A 23 0.82 1.58 5.14
N SER A 24 -0.42 1.49 4.63
CA SER A 24 -1.52 0.77 5.26
C SER A 24 -2.24 -0.22 4.34
N GLY A 25 -1.71 -0.47 3.13
CA GLY A 25 -2.28 -1.43 2.18
C GLY A 25 -1.76 -2.86 2.38
N HIS A 26 -2.26 -3.79 1.55
CA HIS A 26 -1.86 -5.20 1.57
C HIS A 26 -0.35 -5.42 1.44
N SER A 27 0.33 -4.56 0.66
CA SER A 27 1.79 -4.58 0.51
C SER A 27 2.50 -4.34 1.84
N ALA A 28 2.02 -3.38 2.64
CA ALA A 28 2.53 -3.14 3.97
C ALA A 28 2.27 -4.33 4.90
N ALA A 29 1.04 -4.86 4.91
CA ALA A 29 0.65 -6.00 5.74
C ALA A 29 1.53 -7.23 5.47
N ASN A 30 1.73 -7.59 4.20
CA ASN A 30 2.59 -8.72 3.82
C ASN A 30 4.05 -8.48 4.25
N THR A 31 4.60 -7.28 4.01
CA THR A 31 5.97 -6.94 4.41
C THR A 31 6.13 -7.02 5.93
N LEU A 32 5.18 -6.49 6.69
CA LEU A 32 5.17 -6.54 8.17
C LEU A 32 5.19 -7.98 8.68
N LEU A 33 4.29 -8.83 8.19
CA LEU A 33 4.22 -10.24 8.61
C LEU A 33 5.48 -11.02 8.23
N SER A 34 6.07 -10.77 7.06
CA SER A 34 7.35 -11.37 6.67
C SER A 34 8.51 -10.89 7.56
N LEU A 35 8.50 -9.63 8.00
CA LEU A 35 9.50 -9.11 8.94
C LEU A 35 9.30 -9.69 10.36
N VAL A 36 8.07 -9.91 10.79
CA VAL A 36 7.77 -10.62 12.05
C VAL A 36 8.31 -12.05 12.01
N GLU A 37 8.09 -12.76 10.90
CA GLU A 37 8.66 -14.10 10.71
C GLU A 37 10.18 -14.06 10.71
N LEU A 38 10.79 -13.09 10.04
CA LEU A 38 12.24 -12.89 10.08
C LEU A 38 12.75 -12.65 11.49
N ALA A 39 12.07 -11.82 12.30
CA ALA A 39 12.48 -11.50 13.66
C ALA A 39 12.57 -12.74 14.57
N ARG A 40 11.73 -13.75 14.33
CA ARG A 40 11.76 -15.02 15.06
C ARG A 40 13.03 -15.84 14.78
N THR A 41 13.64 -15.65 13.62
CA THR A 41 14.84 -16.39 13.17
C THR A 41 16.11 -15.54 13.11
N ALA A 42 15.99 -14.22 13.28
CA ALA A 42 17.09 -13.26 13.27
C ALA A 42 16.98 -12.32 14.47
N PRO A 43 17.54 -12.68 15.63
CA PRO A 43 17.49 -11.85 16.85
C PRO A 43 18.00 -10.43 16.58
N GLY A 44 17.40 -9.44 17.24
CA GLY A 44 17.70 -8.02 17.04
C GLY A 44 16.93 -7.35 15.90
N THR A 45 16.17 -8.12 15.08
CA THR A 45 15.23 -7.52 14.12
C THR A 45 14.09 -6.85 14.86
N ARG A 46 13.88 -5.55 14.60
CA ARG A 46 12.78 -4.76 15.16
C ARG A 46 11.95 -4.18 14.02
N VAL A 47 10.64 -4.14 14.21
CA VAL A 47 9.69 -3.70 13.18
C VAL A 47 8.84 -2.58 13.74
N THR A 48 8.91 -1.41 13.10
CA THR A 48 8.01 -0.29 13.36
C THR A 48 7.13 -0.06 12.13
N TRP A 49 5.85 0.14 12.36
CA TRP A 49 4.87 0.40 11.32
C TRP A 49 4.31 1.82 11.44
N ALA A 50 4.58 2.68 10.45
CA ALA A 50 4.10 4.05 10.41
C ALA A 50 2.94 4.19 9.42
N VAL A 51 1.83 4.74 9.88
CA VAL A 51 0.65 5.05 9.08
C VAL A 51 0.25 6.51 9.24
N ARG A 52 -0.11 7.15 8.14
CA ARG A 52 -0.56 8.55 8.11
C ARG A 52 -1.91 8.74 8.80
N GLY A 53 -2.81 7.76 8.67
CA GLY A 53 -4.13 7.81 9.28
C GLY A 53 -4.09 7.70 10.80
N ALA A 54 -5.09 8.26 11.48
CA ALA A 54 -5.24 8.15 12.93
C ALA A 54 -5.62 6.73 13.39
N SER A 55 -6.05 5.86 12.47
CA SER A 55 -6.47 4.50 12.74
C SER A 55 -5.98 3.55 11.65
N VAL A 56 -5.75 2.30 12.02
CA VAL A 56 -5.39 1.19 11.12
C VAL A 56 -6.50 0.16 10.93
N THR A 57 -7.72 0.47 11.38
CA THR A 57 -8.85 -0.46 11.30
C THR A 57 -9.09 -0.97 9.88
N ARG A 58 -8.96 -0.10 8.87
CA ARG A 58 -9.07 -0.49 7.46
C ARG A 58 -7.97 -1.47 7.01
N ALA A 59 -6.78 -1.39 7.58
CA ALA A 59 -5.67 -2.29 7.26
C ALA A 59 -5.88 -3.71 7.81
N TYR A 60 -6.67 -3.84 8.86
CA TYR A 60 -7.06 -5.15 9.43
C TYR A 60 -8.20 -5.82 8.66
N GLY A 61 -8.85 -5.11 7.72
CA GLY A 61 -9.96 -5.65 6.94
C GLY A 61 -11.19 -5.97 7.79
N GLY A 62 -12.13 -6.70 7.20
CA GLY A 62 -13.40 -7.10 7.84
C GLY A 62 -13.30 -8.35 8.73
N GLY A 63 -12.12 -8.94 8.92
CA GLY A 63 -11.98 -10.22 9.63
C GLY A 63 -12.77 -11.33 8.93
N ASP A 64 -13.55 -12.10 9.72
CA ASP A 64 -14.39 -13.19 9.20
C ASP A 64 -15.56 -12.70 8.32
N ALA A 65 -15.94 -11.43 8.43
CA ALA A 65 -16.95 -10.79 7.59
C ALA A 65 -16.36 -10.15 6.32
N ASP A 66 -15.06 -10.30 6.06
CA ASP A 66 -14.44 -9.78 4.85
C ASP A 66 -14.91 -10.55 3.61
N GLY A 67 -15.38 -9.85 2.59
CA GLY A 67 -15.78 -10.44 1.32
C GLY A 67 -14.66 -11.22 0.60
N LEU A 68 -13.41 -11.04 1.04
CA LEU A 68 -12.23 -11.78 0.59
C LEU A 68 -11.57 -12.50 1.79
N PRO A 69 -11.78 -13.81 1.99
CA PRO A 69 -11.27 -14.53 3.15
C PRO A 69 -9.76 -14.41 3.38
N ALA A 70 -8.98 -14.44 2.30
CA ALA A 70 -7.52 -14.26 2.38
C ALA A 70 -7.11 -12.87 2.93
N ARG A 71 -7.90 -11.82 2.62
CA ARG A 71 -7.69 -10.47 3.15
C ARG A 71 -8.05 -10.40 4.63
N GLY A 72 -9.16 -11.02 5.02
CA GLY A 72 -9.57 -11.12 6.42
C GLY A 72 -8.52 -11.82 7.29
N MET A 73 -8.00 -12.95 6.83
CA MET A 73 -6.93 -13.68 7.52
C MET A 73 -5.63 -12.86 7.61
N LEU A 74 -5.24 -12.16 6.54
CA LEU A 74 -4.06 -11.29 6.54
C LEU A 74 -4.18 -10.19 7.60
N GLY A 75 -5.34 -9.53 7.65
CA GLY A 75 -5.63 -8.47 8.61
C GLY A 75 -5.67 -8.97 10.05
N ALA A 76 -6.27 -10.13 10.29
CA ALA A 76 -6.31 -10.74 11.64
C ALA A 76 -4.91 -11.09 12.15
N ARG A 77 -4.06 -11.69 11.29
CA ARG A 77 -2.65 -11.98 11.63
C ARG A 77 -1.87 -10.70 11.95
N LEU A 78 -2.05 -9.64 11.15
CA LEU A 78 -1.39 -8.35 11.39
C LEU A 78 -1.82 -7.73 12.71
N ARG A 79 -3.12 -7.78 13.02
CA ARG A 79 -3.65 -7.31 14.32
C ARG A 79 -3.01 -8.06 15.47
N SER A 80 -2.99 -9.39 15.42
CA SER A 80 -2.37 -10.22 16.45
C SER A 80 -0.89 -9.89 16.66
N ALA A 81 -0.13 -9.64 15.59
CA ALA A 81 1.28 -9.26 15.67
C ALA A 81 1.48 -7.89 16.36
N VAL A 82 0.59 -6.92 16.12
CA VAL A 82 0.61 -5.61 16.79
C VAL A 82 0.23 -5.76 18.27
N GLU A 83 -0.83 -6.50 18.58
CA GLU A 83 -1.29 -6.75 19.96
C GLU A 83 -0.26 -7.53 20.78
N ALA A 84 0.48 -8.43 20.15
CA ALA A 84 1.59 -9.18 20.78
C ALA A 84 2.87 -8.34 20.94
N GLY A 85 2.90 -7.09 20.44
CA GLY A 85 4.10 -6.23 20.51
C GLY A 85 5.22 -6.64 19.55
N GLU A 86 4.97 -7.55 18.60
CA GLU A 86 5.92 -7.93 17.55
C GLU A 86 6.14 -6.81 16.52
N VAL A 87 5.19 -5.88 16.44
CA VAL A 87 5.23 -4.68 15.58
C VAL A 87 4.88 -3.46 16.42
N GLU A 88 5.77 -2.48 16.47
CA GLU A 88 5.48 -1.16 17.03
C GLU A 88 4.65 -0.34 16.05
N LEU A 89 3.42 0.02 16.43
CA LEU A 89 2.50 0.80 15.58
C LEU A 89 2.57 2.29 15.91
N LEU A 90 2.74 3.12 14.87
CA LEU A 90 2.68 4.58 14.92
C LEU A 90 1.58 5.08 14.00
N THR A 91 0.50 5.59 14.58
CA THR A 91 -0.60 6.24 13.85
C THR A 91 -0.40 7.76 13.76
N GLY A 92 -1.06 8.43 12.81
CA GLY A 92 -0.90 9.86 12.58
C GLY A 92 0.52 10.25 12.16
N ALA A 93 1.33 9.29 11.74
CA ALA A 93 2.75 9.45 11.48
C ALA A 93 3.01 9.71 9.98
N THR A 94 3.39 10.93 9.65
CA THR A 94 3.87 11.30 8.32
C THR A 94 5.36 11.58 8.39
N ILE A 95 6.14 11.02 7.47
CA ILE A 95 7.57 11.32 7.36
C ILE A 95 7.71 12.72 6.79
N THR A 96 8.43 13.58 7.51
CA THR A 96 8.75 14.95 7.11
C THR A 96 10.19 15.07 6.63
N ARG A 97 11.09 14.23 7.15
CA ARG A 97 12.50 14.25 6.80
C ARG A 97 13.14 12.87 6.94
N ILE A 98 14.12 12.59 6.09
CA ILE A 98 15.01 11.41 6.20
C ILE A 98 16.43 11.92 6.07
N ALA A 99 17.27 11.64 7.07
CA ALA A 99 18.70 11.89 7.05
C ALA A 99 19.46 10.56 7.05
N ARG A 100 20.49 10.44 6.22
CA ARG A 100 21.34 9.26 6.17
C ARG A 100 22.58 9.46 7.04
N HIS A 101 22.96 8.43 7.76
CA HIS A 101 24.19 8.32 8.55
C HIS A 101 24.94 7.03 8.17
N ASP A 102 26.14 6.87 8.67
CA ASP A 102 26.97 5.69 8.38
C ASP A 102 26.35 4.41 8.94
N ASP A 103 25.65 4.51 10.07
CA ASP A 103 25.02 3.39 10.81
C ASP A 103 23.51 3.24 10.55
N GLY A 104 22.89 4.09 9.70
CA GLY A 104 21.47 3.98 9.40
C GLY A 104 20.82 5.27 8.91
N LEU A 105 19.57 5.44 9.28
CA LEU A 105 18.71 6.54 8.86
C LEU A 105 18.03 7.15 10.08
N THR A 106 18.07 8.47 10.21
CA THR A 106 17.17 9.19 11.11
C THR A 106 15.93 9.62 10.31
N VAL A 107 14.77 9.17 10.77
CA VAL A 107 13.46 9.50 10.18
C VAL A 107 12.74 10.42 11.12
N THR A 108 12.48 11.65 10.68
CA THR A 108 11.65 12.61 11.42
C THR A 108 10.20 12.46 10.98
N LEU A 109 9.30 12.31 11.94
CA LEU A 109 7.86 12.22 11.76
C LEU A 109 7.18 13.53 12.15
N THR A 110 5.90 13.67 11.82
CA THR A 110 5.05 14.76 12.34
C THR A 110 5.19 14.89 13.86
N GLY A 111 5.25 16.14 14.35
CA GLY A 111 5.48 16.43 15.77
C GLY A 111 6.95 16.29 16.20
N GLU A 112 7.88 16.36 15.24
CA GLU A 112 9.34 16.32 15.48
C GLU A 112 9.83 15.04 16.18
N ARG A 113 9.03 13.97 16.14
CA ARG A 113 9.45 12.65 16.63
C ARG A 113 10.48 12.05 15.71
N GLU A 114 11.62 11.67 16.24
CA GLU A 114 12.69 11.01 15.51
C GLU A 114 12.75 9.51 15.77
N LEU A 115 13.03 8.74 14.73
CA LEU A 115 13.31 7.32 14.78
C LEU A 115 14.64 7.06 14.10
N HIS A 116 15.49 6.27 14.78
CA HIS A 116 16.69 5.72 14.16
C HIS A 116 16.39 4.31 13.64
N VAL A 117 16.52 4.12 12.32
CA VAL A 117 16.22 2.87 11.62
C VAL A 117 17.32 2.52 10.64
N HIS A 118 17.45 1.25 10.29
CA HIS A 118 18.48 0.81 9.33
C HIS A 118 17.93 0.66 7.91
N ALA A 119 16.61 0.47 7.79
CA ALA A 119 15.95 0.35 6.49
C ALA A 119 14.52 0.90 6.56
N ILE A 120 14.02 1.37 5.42
CA ILE A 120 12.64 1.79 5.22
C ILE A 120 12.04 0.97 4.09
N ALA A 121 10.92 0.30 4.36
CA ALA A 121 10.09 -0.36 3.37
C ALA A 121 8.89 0.54 3.06
N GLY A 122 8.93 1.24 1.93
CA GLY A 122 7.84 2.09 1.47
C GLY A 122 6.77 1.27 0.75
N ALA A 123 5.58 1.16 1.35
CA ALA A 123 4.41 0.49 0.80
C ALA A 123 3.23 1.48 0.68
N THR A 124 3.50 2.66 0.13
CA THR A 124 2.58 3.81 0.08
C THR A 124 1.64 3.81 -1.11
N GLY A 125 1.55 2.69 -1.81
CA GLY A 125 0.76 2.52 -3.03
C GLY A 125 1.53 2.86 -4.29
N PHE A 126 0.85 2.71 -5.43
CA PHE A 126 1.38 2.98 -6.75
C PHE A 126 0.58 4.13 -7.40
N ARG A 127 1.21 4.80 -8.33
CA ARG A 127 0.56 5.71 -9.26
C ARG A 127 0.74 5.14 -10.67
N PRO A 128 -0.23 5.31 -11.56
CA PRO A 128 -0.03 4.93 -12.94
C PRO A 128 1.08 5.79 -13.55
N ASP A 129 2.00 5.15 -14.26
CA ASP A 129 2.94 5.88 -15.10
C ASP A 129 2.25 6.17 -16.43
N LEU A 130 1.84 7.42 -16.61
CA LEU A 130 1.15 7.92 -17.79
C LEU A 130 2.04 8.87 -18.64
N ASP A 131 3.34 8.94 -18.36
CA ASP A 131 4.26 9.84 -19.07
C ASP A 131 4.27 9.61 -20.58
N LEU A 132 4.10 8.35 -21.02
CA LEU A 132 3.97 7.99 -22.43
C LEU A 132 2.72 8.63 -23.09
N LEU A 133 1.71 8.96 -22.30
CA LEU A 133 0.41 9.45 -22.73
C LEU A 133 0.24 10.97 -22.52
N ARG A 134 1.27 11.68 -22.13
CA ARG A 134 1.22 13.11 -21.78
C ARG A 134 0.80 14.03 -22.93
N GLU A 135 0.94 13.59 -24.17
CA GLU A 135 0.52 14.31 -25.37
C GLU A 135 -0.99 14.17 -25.63
N LEU A 136 -1.66 13.22 -24.95
CA LEU A 136 -3.10 12.97 -25.10
C LEU A 136 -3.89 13.78 -24.06
N ARG A 137 -5.10 14.20 -24.48
CA ARG A 137 -6.04 14.93 -23.62
C ARG A 137 -6.89 13.98 -22.81
N LEU A 138 -6.26 13.28 -21.86
CA LEU A 138 -6.93 12.32 -21.00
C LEU A 138 -7.83 13.05 -20.00
N GLU A 139 -9.08 12.63 -19.88
CA GLU A 139 -9.97 13.07 -18.81
C GLU A 139 -9.81 12.15 -17.61
N LEU A 140 -8.97 12.57 -16.65
CA LEU A 140 -8.71 11.83 -15.42
C LEU A 140 -9.35 12.53 -14.23
N ASP A 141 -9.81 11.75 -13.26
CA ASP A 141 -10.14 12.24 -11.93
C ASP A 141 -8.84 12.68 -11.21
N PRO A 142 -8.80 13.89 -10.64
CA PRO A 142 -7.57 14.43 -10.07
C PRO A 142 -7.10 13.73 -8.79
N ALA A 143 -7.99 13.05 -8.07
CA ALA A 143 -7.66 12.34 -6.83
C ALA A 143 -7.22 10.90 -7.12
N LEU A 144 -7.96 10.20 -7.98
CA LEU A 144 -7.70 8.80 -8.29
C LEU A 144 -6.78 8.60 -9.49
N GLU A 145 -6.61 9.61 -10.37
CA GLU A 145 -5.84 9.47 -11.62
C GLU A 145 -6.36 8.34 -12.51
N ALA A 146 -7.66 8.07 -12.42
CA ALA A 146 -8.42 7.11 -13.22
C ALA A 146 -9.31 7.87 -14.22
N PRO A 147 -9.78 7.21 -15.30
CA PRO A 147 -10.79 7.81 -16.17
C PRO A 147 -11.96 8.38 -15.38
N ARG A 148 -12.37 9.60 -15.70
CA ARG A 148 -13.37 10.35 -14.92
C ARG A 148 -14.67 9.59 -14.70
N LEU A 149 -15.13 8.84 -15.70
CA LEU A 149 -16.37 8.06 -15.62
C LEU A 149 -16.20 6.79 -14.79
N LEU A 150 -15.00 6.24 -14.72
CA LEU A 150 -14.68 5.06 -13.91
C LEU A 150 -14.47 5.43 -12.43
N ALA A 151 -13.90 6.58 -12.15
CA ALA A 151 -13.49 6.98 -10.80
C ALA A 151 -14.56 6.76 -9.71
N PRO A 152 -15.86 7.17 -9.88
CA PRO A 152 -16.87 6.94 -8.85
C PRO A 152 -17.17 5.47 -8.59
N LEU A 153 -16.96 4.59 -9.58
CA LEU A 153 -17.24 3.16 -9.47
C LEU A 153 -16.14 2.38 -8.73
N ILE A 154 -14.96 2.97 -8.60
CA ILE A 154 -13.78 2.33 -8.01
C ILE A 154 -13.25 3.07 -6.77
N ASP A 155 -13.92 4.14 -6.34
CA ASP A 155 -13.48 4.98 -5.24
C ASP A 155 -13.35 4.14 -3.95
N PRO A 156 -12.15 4.10 -3.32
CA PRO A 156 -11.92 3.32 -2.12
C PRO A 156 -12.66 3.84 -0.88
N GLU A 157 -13.28 5.02 -0.93
CA GLU A 157 -14.16 5.50 0.12
C GLU A 157 -15.52 4.80 0.09
N HIS A 158 -15.95 4.35 -1.09
CA HIS A 158 -17.25 3.70 -1.30
C HIS A 158 -17.14 2.22 -1.63
N HIS A 159 -16.01 1.78 -2.18
CA HIS A 159 -15.80 0.43 -2.66
C HIS A 159 -14.56 -0.24 -2.03
N SER A 160 -14.62 -1.55 -1.94
CA SER A 160 -13.47 -2.42 -1.65
C SER A 160 -13.17 -3.29 -2.87
N CYS A 161 -12.04 -4.00 -2.86
CA CYS A 161 -11.68 -4.91 -3.96
C CYS A 161 -12.77 -5.95 -4.32
N GLY A 162 -13.67 -6.29 -3.40
CA GLY A 162 -14.74 -7.27 -3.64
C GLY A 162 -16.10 -6.64 -3.93
N THR A 163 -16.24 -5.31 -3.97
CA THR A 163 -17.53 -4.62 -4.13
C THR A 163 -17.55 -3.67 -5.32
N VAL A 164 -16.48 -3.62 -6.12
CA VAL A 164 -16.48 -2.86 -7.36
C VAL A 164 -17.44 -3.52 -8.35
N PRO A 165 -18.44 -2.77 -8.88
CA PRO A 165 -19.37 -3.31 -9.85
C PRO A 165 -18.68 -3.58 -11.21
N ALA A 166 -19.21 -4.53 -11.98
CA ALA A 166 -18.82 -4.69 -13.37
C ALA A 166 -19.12 -3.38 -14.15
N HIS A 167 -18.23 -3.00 -15.04
CA HIS A 167 -18.33 -1.76 -15.79
C HIS A 167 -17.89 -1.95 -17.24
N GLY A 168 -18.57 -1.25 -18.15
CA GLY A 168 -18.32 -1.33 -19.59
C GLY A 168 -17.16 -0.44 -20.06
N ALA A 169 -16.74 -0.64 -21.30
CA ALA A 169 -15.67 0.12 -21.94
C ALA A 169 -15.97 1.63 -22.02
N ASP A 170 -17.24 2.03 -21.99
CA ASP A 170 -17.68 3.42 -21.98
C ASP A 170 -17.15 4.20 -20.78
N THR A 171 -16.99 3.53 -19.62
CA THR A 171 -16.42 4.15 -18.41
C THR A 171 -14.92 4.42 -18.52
N LEU A 172 -14.23 3.76 -19.45
CA LEU A 172 -12.81 3.93 -19.75
C LEU A 172 -12.53 4.97 -20.83
N ALA A 173 -13.59 5.55 -21.43
CA ALA A 173 -13.47 6.47 -22.54
C ALA A 173 -12.88 7.82 -22.12
N HIS A 174 -12.16 8.42 -23.05
CA HIS A 174 -11.65 9.79 -22.96
C HIS A 174 -12.30 10.61 -24.08
N PRO A 175 -13.32 11.42 -23.80
CA PRO A 175 -14.10 12.12 -24.85
C PRO A 175 -13.27 12.97 -25.81
N ALA A 176 -12.15 13.55 -25.35
CA ALA A 176 -11.26 14.34 -26.19
C ALA A 176 -10.30 13.49 -27.05
N GLU A 177 -10.25 12.17 -26.84
CA GLU A 177 -9.40 11.21 -27.56
C GLU A 177 -10.26 10.00 -27.99
N PRO A 178 -11.13 10.16 -29.01
CA PRO A 178 -12.04 9.10 -29.44
C PRO A 178 -11.31 7.83 -29.88
N GLY A 179 -11.76 6.67 -29.36
CA GLY A 179 -11.16 5.37 -29.64
C GLY A 179 -9.90 5.04 -28.83
N PHE A 180 -9.50 5.91 -27.91
CA PHE A 180 -8.39 5.64 -27.01
C PHE A 180 -8.90 5.21 -25.62
N PHE A 181 -8.33 4.12 -25.08
CA PHE A 181 -8.71 3.55 -23.80
C PHE A 181 -7.46 3.16 -22.99
N VAL A 182 -7.45 3.47 -21.71
CA VAL A 182 -6.49 2.92 -20.76
C VAL A 182 -7.16 1.72 -20.08
N VAL A 183 -6.56 0.55 -20.16
CA VAL A 183 -7.15 -0.70 -19.66
C VAL A 183 -6.28 -1.38 -18.59
N GLY A 184 -6.87 -2.35 -17.89
CA GLY A 184 -6.22 -3.12 -16.83
C GLY A 184 -5.91 -2.29 -15.59
N ALA A 185 -4.91 -2.67 -14.82
CA ALA A 185 -4.56 -2.01 -13.54
C ALA A 185 -4.28 -0.50 -13.68
N LYS A 186 -3.81 -0.04 -14.83
CA LYS A 186 -3.57 1.39 -15.07
C LYS A 186 -4.85 2.21 -15.13
N SER A 187 -5.96 1.64 -15.60
CA SER A 187 -7.25 2.34 -15.64
C SER A 187 -7.79 2.67 -14.25
N TYR A 188 -7.42 1.90 -13.24
CA TYR A 188 -7.81 2.17 -11.85
C TYR A 188 -6.97 3.27 -11.18
N GLY A 189 -5.98 3.83 -11.87
CA GLY A 189 -5.20 4.93 -11.35
C GLY A 189 -4.52 4.58 -10.04
N ARG A 190 -4.86 5.34 -9.00
CA ARG A 190 -4.38 5.15 -7.63
C ARG A 190 -5.33 4.31 -6.77
N ALA A 191 -6.50 3.94 -7.28
CA ALA A 191 -7.47 3.16 -6.51
C ALA A 191 -6.93 1.75 -6.24
N PRO A 192 -6.86 1.30 -4.99
CA PRO A 192 -6.36 -0.03 -4.63
C PRO A 192 -7.43 -1.12 -4.80
N THR A 193 -8.52 -0.83 -5.48
CA THR A 193 -9.71 -1.67 -5.61
C THR A 193 -9.66 -2.62 -6.81
N PHE A 194 -8.60 -2.55 -7.63
CA PHE A 194 -8.43 -3.44 -8.78
C PHE A 194 -8.22 -4.90 -8.37
N LEU A 195 -9.01 -5.80 -8.96
CA LEU A 195 -8.81 -7.24 -8.94
C LEU A 195 -8.69 -7.76 -10.37
N LEU A 196 -7.84 -8.75 -10.60
CA LEU A 196 -7.75 -9.42 -11.89
C LEU A 196 -9.10 -10.02 -12.31
N ALA A 197 -9.87 -10.56 -11.37
CA ALA A 197 -11.19 -11.12 -11.62
C ALA A 197 -12.14 -10.10 -12.26
N THR A 198 -12.18 -8.86 -11.73
CA THR A 198 -13.02 -7.78 -12.29
C THR A 198 -12.47 -7.19 -13.58
N GLY A 199 -11.22 -7.44 -13.91
CA GLY A 199 -10.60 -6.98 -15.14
C GLY A 199 -10.82 -7.93 -16.34
N TYR A 200 -11.44 -9.09 -16.13
CA TYR A 200 -11.75 -10.08 -17.18
C TYR A 200 -13.25 -10.16 -17.50
N GLU A 201 -14.10 -9.47 -16.78
CA GLU A 201 -15.54 -9.33 -17.06
C GLU A 201 -15.82 -8.15 -17.99
#